data_a70ffb1a2ac94ad6f93cab27ca7d4513
#
_entry.id   a70ffb1a2ac94ad6f93cab27ca7d4513
#
_cell.length_a   1.000
_cell.length_b   1.000
_cell.length_c   1.000
_cell.angle_alpha   90.00
_cell.angle_beta   90.00
_cell.angle_gamma   90.00
#
_symmetry.space_group_name_H-M   'P 1'
#
loop_
_entity.id
_entity.type
_entity.pdbx_description
1 polymer ?
#
loop_
_entity_poly.entity_id
_entity_poly.type
_entity_poly.pdbx_seq_one_letter_code
_entity_poly.pdbx_strand_id
1 'polypeptide(L)'
;MKKLLTLLAVVFGAVALHAGEYPDISISELKSAIADKKVTVIDANGSDSFKSGHIPGAIDFQSQKAEIASKLPSDKGALVVAYCGGPTCNAYQAAAKVAKELGYTNVKHLSAGISGWKDAQAPLEK
;
A
#
# COMPACT_ATOMS: atom_id res chain seq x y z
N MET A 1 -28.58 -28.06 -17.93
CA MET A 1 -28.33 -27.61 -17.67
C MET A 1 -27.78 -26.84 -17.75
N LYS A 2 -27.60 -26.55 -17.78
CA LYS A 2 -27.16 -25.92 -17.74
C LYS A 2 -26.89 -24.96 -17.41
N LYS A 3 -26.83 -24.63 -17.34
CA LYS A 3 -26.65 -23.80 -17.01
C LYS A 3 -26.24 -23.23 -16.35
N LEU A 4 -25.92 -23.09 -16.12
CA LEU A 4 -25.49 -22.51 -15.43
C LEU A 4 -24.74 -21.93 -15.28
N LEU A 5 -24.30 -21.77 -15.36
CA LEU A 5 -23.53 -21.19 -15.15
C LEU A 5 -23.24 -20.22 -15.26
N THR A 6 -23.27 -19.90 -15.48
CA THR A 6 -22.94 -19.03 -15.58
C THR A 6 -22.79 -18.19 -15.04
N LEU A 7 -22.95 -17.96 -14.74
CA LEU A 7 -22.82 -17.11 -14.18
C LEU A 7 -22.13 -16.76 -13.54
N LEU A 8 -21.80 -16.79 -13.26
CA LEU A 8 -21.08 -16.50 -12.54
C LEU A 8 -20.17 -15.87 -12.78
N ALA A 9 -19.82 -15.87 -13.08
CA ALA A 9 -18.75 -15.38 -13.38
C ALA A 9 -18.80 -14.09 -13.45
N VAL A 10 -19.40 -13.76 -13.56
CA VAL A 10 -19.47 -12.62 -13.70
C VAL A 10 -19.27 -11.97 -12.71
N VAL A 11 -19.44 -12.13 -12.09
CA VAL A 11 -19.38 -11.54 -11.13
C VAL A 11 -18.31 -11.15 -10.76
N PHE A 12 -17.78 -11.38 -10.73
CA PHE A 12 -16.73 -11.14 -10.27
C PHE A 12 -16.04 -10.30 -10.83
N GLY A 13 -16.04 -10.36 -11.70
CA GLY A 13 -15.19 -9.52 -12.23
C GLY A 13 -15.57 -8.23 -11.91
N ALA A 14 -16.59 -8.01 -11.83
CA ALA A 14 -16.95 -6.77 -11.63
C ALA A 14 -16.28 -6.17 -10.60
N VAL A 15 -16.14 -6.65 -9.74
CA VAL A 15 -15.59 -6.19 -8.76
C VAL A 15 -14.44 -5.61 -8.96
N ALA A 16 -13.80 -6.22 -9.37
CA ALA A 16 -12.63 -5.77 -9.47
C ALA A 16 -12.55 -4.54 -9.99
N LEU A 17 -13.24 -4.22 -10.53
CA LEU A 17 -13.08 -3.18 -11.07
C LEU A 17 -13.01 -2.06 -10.47
N HIS A 18 -13.20 -1.76 -9.69
CA HIS A 18 -13.19 -0.64 -9.21
C HIS A 18 -12.13 -0.17 -9.11
N ALA A 19 -11.95 -0.28 -9.48
CA ALA A 19 -11.22 0.15 -9.30
C ALA A 19 -10.13 0.58 -9.68
N GLY A 20 -9.53 0.37 -10.34
CA GLY A 20 -8.35 0.92 -10.55
C GLY A 20 -7.73 1.25 -9.29
N GLU A 21 -8.40 1.18 -8.33
CA GLU A 21 -7.86 1.54 -7.07
C GLU A 21 -7.19 0.36 -6.44
N TYR A 22 -6.45 0.63 -5.40
CA TYR A 22 -5.79 -0.41 -4.65
C TYR A 22 -6.62 -0.72 -3.41
N PRO A 23 -6.71 -1.98 -3.00
CA PRO A 23 -7.46 -2.32 -1.78
C PRO A 23 -6.91 -1.55 -0.60
N ASP A 24 -7.78 -1.16 0.30
CA ASP A 24 -7.37 -0.42 1.48
C ASP A 24 -6.93 -1.39 2.58
N ILE A 25 -6.03 -0.92 3.44
CA ILE A 25 -5.65 -1.69 4.62
C ILE A 25 -5.92 -0.79 5.83
N SER A 26 -6.39 -1.36 6.92
CA SER A 26 -6.65 -0.59 8.13
C SER A 26 -5.36 -0.35 8.90
N ILE A 27 -5.38 0.64 9.78
CA ILE A 27 -4.25 0.93 10.66
C ILE A 27 -3.94 -0.31 11.50
N SER A 28 -4.97 -0.96 12.04
CA SER A 28 -4.80 -2.13 12.87
C SER A 28 -4.13 -3.27 12.11
N GLU A 29 -4.59 -3.52 10.88
CA GLU A 29 -4.01 -4.57 10.06
C GLU A 29 -2.55 -4.25 9.71
N LEU A 30 -2.27 -3.00 9.40
CA LEU A 30 -0.90 -2.62 9.06
C LEU A 30 0.02 -2.75 10.26
N LYS A 31 -0.45 -2.35 11.45
CA LYS A 31 0.35 -2.51 12.66
C LYS A 31 0.71 -3.98 12.89
N SER A 32 -0.25 -4.87 12.70
CA SER A 32 0.01 -6.30 12.86
C SER A 32 1.01 -6.81 11.84
N ALA A 33 0.88 -6.37 10.60
CA ALA A 33 1.80 -6.81 9.54
C ALA A 33 3.22 -6.31 9.81
N ILE A 34 3.36 -5.10 10.33
CA ILE A 34 4.66 -4.56 10.68
C ILE A 34 5.27 -5.39 11.83
N ALA A 35 4.48 -5.68 12.85
CA ALA A 35 4.96 -6.45 13.99
C ALA A 35 5.42 -7.85 13.56
N ASP A 36 4.73 -8.43 12.58
CA ASP A 36 5.07 -9.75 12.07
C ASP A 36 6.16 -9.71 11.00
N LYS A 37 6.62 -8.50 10.64
CA LYS A 37 7.64 -8.30 9.60
C LYS A 37 7.21 -8.89 8.26
N LYS A 38 5.93 -8.72 7.93
CA LYS A 38 5.34 -9.29 6.72
C LYS A 38 4.80 -8.22 5.78
N VAL A 39 5.38 -7.04 5.81
CA VAL A 39 4.95 -5.96 4.92
C VAL A 39 6.12 -5.06 4.58
N THR A 40 6.09 -4.51 3.38
CA THR A 40 6.99 -3.44 2.98
C THR A 40 6.12 -2.20 2.80
N VAL A 41 6.47 -1.13 3.48
CA VAL A 41 5.68 0.11 3.47
C VAL A 41 6.43 1.17 2.69
N ILE A 42 5.73 1.89 1.82
CA ILE A 42 6.32 2.95 1.01
C ILE A 42 5.63 4.26 1.36
N ASP A 43 6.41 5.24 1.78
CA ASP A 43 5.93 6.57 2.15
C ASP A 43 6.05 7.50 0.94
N ALA A 44 4.93 8.02 0.47
CA ALA A 44 4.90 8.90 -0.70
C ALA A 44 4.64 10.35 -0.32
N ASN A 45 4.96 10.73 0.92
CA ASN A 45 4.75 12.10 1.40
C ASN A 45 5.88 13.07 1.07
N GLY A 46 6.98 12.58 0.51
CA GLY A 46 8.15 13.41 0.26
C GLY A 46 9.15 13.32 1.40
N SER A 47 10.40 13.60 1.08
CA SER A 47 11.50 13.37 2.02
C SER A 47 11.45 14.26 3.25
N ASP A 48 10.99 15.50 3.11
CA ASP A 48 10.89 16.38 4.27
C ASP A 48 9.88 15.85 5.27
N SER A 49 8.72 15.43 4.79
CA SER A 49 7.71 14.84 5.66
C SER A 49 8.22 13.54 6.27
N PHE A 50 8.89 12.72 5.46
CA PHE A 50 9.44 11.46 5.92
C PHE A 50 10.35 11.68 7.13
N LYS A 51 11.22 12.68 7.05
CA LYS A 51 12.16 12.97 8.13
C LYS A 51 11.47 13.47 9.39
N SER A 52 10.33 14.10 9.25
CA SER A 52 9.57 14.59 10.40
C SER A 52 8.88 13.48 11.17
N GLY A 53 8.64 12.37 10.52
CA GLY A 53 8.00 11.22 11.15
C GLY A 53 7.32 10.37 10.12
N HIS A 54 7.56 9.07 10.15
CA HIS A 54 6.98 8.14 9.19
C HIS A 54 6.63 6.83 9.89
N ILE A 55 5.86 6.01 9.20
CA ILE A 55 5.50 4.69 9.72
C ILE A 55 6.78 3.86 9.82
N PRO A 56 6.98 3.14 10.93
CA PRO A 56 8.22 2.39 11.15
C PRO A 56 8.56 1.46 9.98
N GLY A 57 9.80 1.54 9.53
CA GLY A 57 10.28 0.69 8.45
C GLY A 57 9.94 1.17 7.06
N ALA A 58 9.20 2.28 6.93
CA ALA A 58 8.78 2.75 5.61
C ALA A 58 9.97 3.20 4.77
N ILE A 59 9.82 3.03 3.46
CA ILE A 59 10.79 3.47 2.47
C ILE A 59 10.37 4.85 1.99
N ASP A 60 11.29 5.81 1.96
CA ASP A 60 11.02 7.14 1.44
C ASP A 60 11.01 7.08 -0.09
N PHE A 61 9.83 7.09 -0.68
CA PHE A 61 9.70 6.95 -2.12
C PHE A 61 10.47 8.03 -2.88
N GLN A 62 10.43 9.26 -2.40
CA GLN A 62 11.06 10.36 -3.12
C GLN A 62 12.58 10.14 -3.26
N SER A 63 13.24 9.77 -2.18
CA SER A 63 14.70 9.63 -2.23
C SER A 63 15.16 8.27 -2.73
N GLN A 64 14.30 7.23 -2.61
CA GLN A 64 14.69 5.87 -2.94
C GLN A 64 14.09 5.37 -4.26
N LYS A 65 13.37 6.24 -4.97
CA LYS A 65 12.64 5.81 -6.16
C LYS A 65 13.49 5.05 -7.16
N ALA A 66 14.70 5.53 -7.41
CA ALA A 66 15.57 4.91 -8.39
C ALA A 66 16.03 3.52 -7.97
N GLU A 67 15.98 3.23 -6.68
CA GLU A 67 16.45 1.96 -6.14
C GLU A 67 15.32 1.12 -5.57
N ILE A 68 14.08 1.52 -5.80
CA ILE A 68 12.95 0.88 -5.15
C ILE A 68 12.91 -0.63 -5.40
N ALA A 69 13.26 -1.06 -6.60
CA ALA A 69 13.21 -2.48 -6.93
C ALA A 69 14.07 -3.32 -6.01
N SER A 70 15.21 -2.77 -5.57
CA SER A 70 16.11 -3.51 -4.67
C SER A 70 15.65 -3.45 -3.22
N LYS A 71 14.69 -2.56 -2.92
CA LYS A 71 14.17 -2.40 -1.56
C LYS A 71 12.93 -3.25 -1.31
N LEU A 72 12.32 -3.76 -2.36
CA LEU A 72 11.10 -4.55 -2.23
C LEU A 72 11.46 -6.03 -2.07
N PRO A 73 10.58 -6.82 -1.47
CA PRO A 73 10.89 -8.23 -1.24
C PRO A 73 10.99 -9.02 -2.54
N SER A 74 11.73 -10.13 -2.51
CA SER A 74 11.86 -10.97 -3.69
C SER A 74 10.56 -11.70 -4.01
N ASP A 75 9.73 -11.97 -3.00
CA ASP A 75 8.45 -12.63 -3.20
C ASP A 75 7.44 -11.64 -3.76
N LYS A 76 7.04 -11.82 -5.00
CA LYS A 76 6.12 -10.89 -5.65
C LYS A 76 4.69 -10.94 -5.11
N GLY A 77 4.37 -11.93 -4.32
CA GLY A 77 3.08 -12.02 -3.64
C GLY A 77 3.08 -11.38 -2.26
N ALA A 78 4.24 -10.90 -1.81
CA ALA A 78 4.33 -10.30 -0.49
C ALA A 78 3.59 -8.96 -0.44
N LEU A 79 3.09 -8.61 0.73
CA LEU A 79 2.31 -7.39 0.91
C LEU A 79 3.17 -6.14 0.79
N VAL A 80 2.72 -5.21 -0.04
CA VAL A 80 3.33 -3.90 -0.18
C VAL A 80 2.24 -2.87 0.09
N VAL A 81 2.51 -1.91 0.97
CA VAL A 81 1.54 -0.88 1.31
C VAL A 81 2.12 0.48 0.99
N ALA A 82 1.39 1.28 0.23
CA ALA A 82 1.80 2.65 -0.08
C ALA A 82 0.87 3.62 0.65
N TYR A 83 1.41 4.73 1.12
CA TYR A 83 0.59 5.72 1.79
C TYR A 83 1.13 7.13 1.56
N CYS A 84 0.26 8.12 1.79
CA CYS A 84 0.69 9.51 1.85
C CYS A 84 -0.02 10.22 3.00
N GLY A 85 -0.65 11.35 2.80
CA GLY A 85 -1.12 12.19 3.90
C GLY A 85 -2.39 11.72 4.58
N GLY A 86 -3.38 11.37 3.80
CA GLY A 86 -4.69 11.01 4.35
C GLY A 86 -5.65 10.60 3.24
N PRO A 87 -6.94 10.54 3.55
CA PRO A 87 -7.93 9.98 2.61
C PRO A 87 -8.02 10.69 1.25
N THR A 88 -7.69 11.97 1.20
CA THR A 88 -7.81 12.72 -0.05
C THR A 88 -6.50 12.81 -0.83
N CYS A 89 -5.43 12.24 -0.30
CA CYS A 89 -4.12 12.32 -0.95
C CYS A 89 -3.98 11.27 -2.04
N ASN A 90 -3.50 11.67 -3.21
CA ASN A 90 -3.29 10.77 -4.34
C ASN A 90 -1.82 10.41 -4.59
N ALA A 91 -0.90 11.01 -3.87
CA ALA A 91 0.53 10.78 -4.14
C ALA A 91 0.95 9.33 -4.00
N TYR A 92 0.25 8.57 -3.16
CA TYR A 92 0.56 7.15 -2.97
C TYR A 92 0.47 6.36 -4.27
N GLN A 93 -0.34 6.83 -5.21
CA GLN A 93 -0.57 6.09 -6.45
C GLN A 93 0.70 5.91 -7.27
N ALA A 94 1.60 6.89 -7.23
CA ALA A 94 2.87 6.75 -7.96
C ALA A 94 3.68 5.60 -7.39
N ALA A 95 3.74 5.49 -6.07
CA ALA A 95 4.49 4.40 -5.44
C ALA A 95 3.83 3.05 -5.67
N ALA A 96 2.50 3.00 -5.52
CA ALA A 96 1.75 1.77 -5.73
C ALA A 96 1.89 1.29 -7.18
N LYS A 97 1.86 2.22 -8.13
CA LYS A 97 1.99 1.88 -9.54
C LYS A 97 3.36 1.27 -9.83
N VAL A 98 4.41 1.86 -9.28
CA VAL A 98 5.76 1.32 -9.47
C VAL A 98 5.82 -0.12 -8.95
N ALA A 99 5.25 -0.38 -7.78
CA ALA A 99 5.25 -1.73 -7.23
C ALA A 99 4.51 -2.70 -8.16
N LYS A 100 3.34 -2.28 -8.66
CA LYS A 100 2.59 -3.13 -9.58
C LYS A 100 3.37 -3.39 -10.86
N GLU A 101 4.02 -2.38 -11.39
CA GLU A 101 4.81 -2.54 -12.62
C GLU A 101 6.00 -3.46 -12.42
N LEU A 102 6.50 -3.54 -11.20
CA LEU A 102 7.58 -4.46 -10.87
C LEU A 102 7.10 -5.88 -10.62
N GLY A 103 5.79 -6.12 -10.73
CA GLY A 103 5.24 -7.46 -10.64
C GLY A 103 4.60 -7.83 -9.31
N TYR A 104 4.53 -6.87 -8.36
CA TYR A 104 3.93 -7.18 -7.06
C TYR A 104 2.42 -7.24 -7.19
N THR A 105 1.83 -8.31 -6.68
CA THR A 105 0.41 -8.58 -6.88
C THR A 105 -0.44 -8.24 -5.66
N ASN A 106 0.18 -7.98 -4.52
CA ASN A 106 -0.53 -7.69 -3.28
C ASN A 106 -0.19 -6.29 -2.79
N VAL A 107 -0.60 -5.29 -3.56
CA VAL A 107 -0.32 -3.89 -3.26
C VAL A 107 -1.58 -3.26 -2.69
N LYS A 108 -1.46 -2.67 -1.50
CA LYS A 108 -2.59 -2.04 -0.83
C LYS A 108 -2.27 -0.59 -0.49
N HIS A 109 -3.30 0.15 -0.14
CA HIS A 109 -3.21 1.56 0.20
C HIS A 109 -3.67 1.76 1.63
N LEU A 110 -2.89 2.47 2.43
CA LEU A 110 -3.36 2.91 3.73
C LEU A 110 -4.03 4.27 3.53
N SER A 111 -5.34 4.27 3.32
CA SER A 111 -6.06 5.50 3.02
C SER A 111 -6.08 6.47 4.20
N ALA A 112 -5.98 5.95 5.41
CA ALA A 112 -5.89 6.81 6.58
C ALA A 112 -4.63 7.69 6.53
N GLY A 113 -3.58 7.22 5.89
CA GLY A 113 -2.34 7.97 5.71
C GLY A 113 -1.63 8.29 7.00
N ILE A 114 -0.60 9.12 6.91
CA ILE A 114 0.16 9.48 8.11
C ILE A 114 -0.73 10.26 9.09
N SER A 115 -1.71 10.99 8.58
CA SER A 115 -2.62 11.74 9.43
C SER A 115 -3.42 10.82 10.33
N GLY A 116 -4.05 9.80 9.77
CA GLY A 116 -4.81 8.84 10.57
C GLY A 116 -3.92 8.01 11.48
N TRP A 117 -2.71 7.70 11.02
CA TRP A 117 -1.76 6.95 11.83
C TRP A 117 -1.40 7.72 13.10
N LYS A 118 -1.16 9.03 12.96
CA LYS A 118 -0.88 9.90 14.11
C LYS A 118 -2.09 10.04 15.01
N ASP A 119 -3.28 10.21 14.43
CA ASP A 119 -4.51 10.32 15.21
C ASP A 119 -4.76 9.08 16.04
N ALA A 120 -4.36 7.93 15.55
CA ALA A 120 -4.49 6.67 16.27
C ALA A 120 -3.37 6.47 17.29
N GLN A 121 -2.44 7.44 17.37
CA GLN A 121 -1.30 7.40 18.29
C GLN A 121 -0.41 6.18 18.05
N ALA A 122 -0.34 5.76 16.80
CA ALA A 122 0.52 4.65 16.42
C ALA A 122 1.98 5.10 16.37
N PRO A 123 2.93 4.19 16.49
CA PRO A 123 4.35 4.57 16.58
C PRO A 123 4.89 5.20 15.30
N LEU A 124 5.84 6.10 15.47
CA LEU A 124 6.52 6.78 14.36
C LEU A 124 8.02 6.58 14.47
N GLU A 125 8.69 6.65 13.32
CA GLU A 125 10.14 6.70 13.24
C GLU A 125 10.56 8.01 12.60
N LYS A 126 11.80 8.42 12.83
CA LYS A 126 12.34 9.61 12.18
C LYS A 126 13.64 9.31 11.48
#